data_d2899b6bb42081281c3ad3fb8293a470
#
_entry.id   d2899b6bb42081281c3ad3fb8293a470
#
_cell.length_a   1.000
_cell.length_b   1.000
_cell.length_c   1.000
_cell.angle_alpha   90.00
_cell.angle_beta   90.00
_cell.angle_gamma   90.00
#
_symmetry.space_group_name_H-M   'P 1'
#
loop_
_entity.id
_entity.type
_entity.pdbx_description
1 polymer ?
#
loop_
_entity_poly.entity_id
_entity_poly.type
_entity_poly.pdbx_seq_one_letter_code
_entity_poly.pdbx_strand_id
1 'polypeptide(L)'
;IESELNAIKDEMLNKANCPYGRASQGAAYTLLAKLYLNAEVYTQTSKYNECIKACKKVIEQGYQLESDYYKLFNADNDKRTNEIIFTLPVDATNLVSWGSSTYIVCGAVSNTSEKQIPEDYGVKSGWGMFRVRGEIPQLFSGNEEADQRYMFFTDGQTRDLEKIDDQSNGYFVEKWTNLTDAGQTASNTADGGVNTDYPLFRLADVYLMMAEAVVRGGTEATLANVLPYINELQERAFGDNTHNKSESEINELFIINERARELYWEGYRRTDLIRFNQFTTNSYVWQWKGGVKDGKAVESKYNIYPIPATELTANPNLYLSLIHI
;
A
#
# COMPACT_ATOMS: atom_id res chain seq x y z
N ILE A 1 6.96 21.39 -3.84
CA ILE A 1 6.27 20.49 -2.90
C ILE A 1 6.79 20.69 -1.47
N GLU A 2 8.12 20.47 -1.17
CA GLU A 2 8.66 20.60 0.19
C GLU A 2 8.38 21.99 0.80
N SER A 3 8.67 23.06 0.07
CA SER A 3 8.47 24.44 0.50
C SER A 3 6.99 24.74 0.81
N GLU A 4 6.09 24.31 -0.05
CA GLU A 4 4.64 24.52 0.11
C GLU A 4 4.10 23.76 1.32
N LEU A 5 4.46 22.46 1.46
CA LEU A 5 4.03 21.69 2.62
C LEU A 5 4.56 22.26 3.93
N ASN A 6 5.83 22.73 3.95
CA ASN A 6 6.40 23.37 5.14
C ASN A 6 5.72 24.70 5.49
N ALA A 7 5.18 25.41 4.51
CA ALA A 7 4.45 26.66 4.75
C ALA A 7 3.07 26.44 5.39
N ILE A 8 2.40 25.30 5.10
CA ILE A 8 1.00 25.10 5.50
C ILE A 8 0.81 24.06 6.61
N LYS A 9 1.75 23.14 6.82
CA LYS A 9 1.57 21.97 7.71
C LYS A 9 1.11 22.31 9.13
N ASP A 10 1.60 23.42 9.69
CA ASP A 10 1.27 23.83 11.05
C ASP A 10 0.00 24.68 11.15
N GLU A 11 -0.50 25.17 10.00
CA GLU A 11 -1.76 25.94 9.90
C GLU A 11 -2.97 25.04 9.62
N MET A 12 -2.74 23.79 9.19
CA MET A 12 -3.81 22.83 8.93
C MET A 12 -4.45 22.34 10.22
N LEU A 13 -5.68 21.84 10.12
CA LEU A 13 -6.38 21.23 11.26
C LEU A 13 -5.66 19.96 11.70
N ASN A 14 -5.53 19.78 13.01
CA ASN A 14 -5.02 18.52 13.58
C ASN A 14 -6.04 17.37 13.46
N LYS A 15 -5.62 16.16 13.80
CA LYS A 15 -6.47 14.95 13.74
C LYS A 15 -7.84 15.15 14.41
N ALA A 16 -7.87 15.73 15.61
CA ALA A 16 -9.09 15.85 16.40
C ALA A 16 -10.14 16.81 15.80
N ASN A 17 -9.71 17.78 15.01
CA ASN A 17 -10.58 18.83 14.47
C ASN A 17 -10.78 18.74 12.95
N CYS A 18 -10.07 17.83 12.27
CA CYS A 18 -10.15 17.71 10.83
C CYS A 18 -11.34 16.81 10.43
N PRO A 19 -12.28 17.27 9.61
CA PRO A 19 -13.35 16.43 9.09
C PRO A 19 -12.80 15.26 8.27
N TYR A 20 -13.49 14.14 8.31
CA TYR A 20 -13.15 12.95 7.51
C TYR A 20 -13.03 13.28 6.00
N GLY A 21 -12.11 12.64 5.32
CA GLY A 21 -11.84 12.88 3.90
C GLY A 21 -11.13 14.22 3.59
N ARG A 22 -10.76 15.00 4.61
CA ARG A 22 -9.98 16.23 4.45
C ARG A 22 -8.53 16.02 4.87
N ALA A 23 -7.62 16.73 4.20
CA ALA A 23 -6.21 16.71 4.56
C ALA A 23 -5.97 17.43 5.90
N SER A 24 -5.38 16.73 6.84
CA SER A 24 -5.01 17.21 8.18
C SER A 24 -3.52 17.54 8.26
N GLN A 25 -3.08 18.07 9.40
CA GLN A 25 -1.65 18.17 9.74
C GLN A 25 -0.97 16.79 9.60
N GLY A 26 -1.64 15.71 10.07
CA GLY A 26 -1.14 14.34 9.93
C GLY A 26 -0.90 13.96 8.47
N ALA A 27 -1.80 14.32 7.57
CA ALA A 27 -1.64 14.08 6.13
C ALA A 27 -0.44 14.85 5.55
N ALA A 28 -0.28 16.13 5.91
CA ALA A 28 0.84 16.96 5.45
C ALA A 28 2.20 16.42 5.93
N TYR A 29 2.31 16.05 7.21
CA TYR A 29 3.52 15.47 7.76
C TYR A 29 3.80 14.07 7.20
N THR A 30 2.78 13.25 6.94
CA THR A 30 2.97 11.94 6.29
C THR A 30 3.49 12.12 4.86
N LEU A 31 2.96 13.07 4.10
CA LEU A 31 3.45 13.37 2.76
C LEU A 31 4.89 13.89 2.77
N LEU A 32 5.26 14.73 3.75
CA LEU A 32 6.65 15.16 3.97
C LEU A 32 7.56 13.96 4.30
N ALA A 33 7.13 13.06 5.20
CA ALA A 33 7.89 11.85 5.52
C ALA A 33 8.15 10.99 4.27
N LYS A 34 7.12 10.77 3.43
CA LYS A 34 7.26 10.05 2.15
C LYS A 34 8.23 10.76 1.20
N LEU A 35 8.14 12.07 1.09
CA LEU A 35 9.05 12.87 0.26
C LEU A 35 10.50 12.74 0.74
N TYR A 36 10.73 12.87 2.05
CA TYR A 36 12.05 12.79 2.65
C TYR A 36 12.66 11.38 2.59
N LEU A 37 11.86 10.34 2.80
CA LEU A 37 12.32 8.96 2.67
C LEU A 37 12.81 8.64 1.24
N ASN A 38 12.17 9.24 0.23
CA ASN A 38 12.51 9.05 -1.18
C ASN A 38 13.47 10.13 -1.73
N ALA A 39 13.94 11.08 -0.91
CA ALA A 39 14.75 12.22 -1.36
C ALA A 39 16.04 11.79 -2.07
N GLU A 40 16.69 10.72 -1.60
CA GLU A 40 17.91 10.20 -2.21
C GLU A 40 17.68 9.72 -3.65
N VAL A 41 16.53 9.09 -3.92
CA VAL A 41 16.13 8.68 -5.28
C VAL A 41 15.92 9.90 -6.19
N TYR A 42 15.31 10.96 -5.67
CA TYR A 42 14.93 12.13 -6.46
C TYR A 42 16.09 13.13 -6.66
N THR A 43 16.95 13.26 -5.65
CA THR A 43 17.95 14.36 -5.57
C THR A 43 19.37 13.87 -5.31
N GLN A 44 19.56 12.57 -5.15
CA GLN A 44 20.83 11.94 -4.75
C GLN A 44 21.35 12.43 -3.38
N THR A 45 20.45 12.98 -2.58
CA THR A 45 20.76 13.46 -1.22
C THR A 45 19.74 12.90 -0.25
N SER A 46 20.22 12.16 0.75
CA SER A 46 19.35 11.59 1.78
C SER A 46 18.79 12.66 2.71
N LYS A 47 17.53 12.45 3.16
CA LYS A 47 16.83 13.28 4.16
C LYS A 47 16.17 12.39 5.23
N TYR A 48 16.91 11.38 5.71
CA TYR A 48 16.37 10.41 6.68
C TYR A 48 16.06 11.05 8.03
N ASN A 49 16.83 12.04 8.44
CA ASN A 49 16.55 12.78 9.68
C ASN A 49 15.26 13.59 9.60
N GLU A 50 15.02 14.25 8.47
CA GLU A 50 13.79 14.98 8.21
C GLU A 50 12.58 14.02 8.12
N CYS A 51 12.76 12.82 7.54
CA CYS A 51 11.76 11.78 7.54
C CYS A 51 11.37 11.37 8.97
N ILE A 52 12.34 11.08 9.83
CA ILE A 52 12.10 10.70 11.23
C ILE A 52 11.35 11.82 11.97
N LYS A 53 11.76 13.07 11.79
CA LYS A 53 11.08 14.22 12.42
C LYS A 53 9.62 14.33 11.98
N ALA A 54 9.37 14.16 10.68
CA ALA A 54 8.00 14.20 10.13
C ALA A 54 7.15 13.04 10.66
N CYS A 55 7.69 11.81 10.73
CA CYS A 55 7.01 10.66 11.31
C CYS A 55 6.63 10.88 12.78
N LYS A 56 7.57 11.42 13.59
CA LYS A 56 7.29 11.78 14.99
C LYS A 56 6.12 12.74 15.11
N LYS A 57 6.04 13.75 14.22
CA LYS A 57 4.92 14.71 14.21
C LYS A 57 3.58 14.07 13.90
N VAL A 58 3.55 13.03 13.09
CA VAL A 58 2.32 12.24 12.84
C VAL A 58 1.95 11.44 14.09
N ILE A 59 2.91 10.74 14.69
CA ILE A 59 2.69 9.90 15.89
C ILE A 59 2.21 10.75 17.07
N GLU A 60 2.77 11.95 17.28
CA GLU A 60 2.38 12.90 18.31
C GLU A 60 0.89 13.32 18.21
N GLN A 61 0.24 13.15 17.05
CA GLN A 61 -1.20 13.44 16.90
C GLN A 61 -2.12 12.35 17.46
N GLY A 62 -1.56 11.28 18.01
CA GLY A 62 -2.32 10.25 18.71
C GLY A 62 -3.10 9.32 17.77
N TYR A 63 -2.59 9.06 16.57
CA TYR A 63 -3.05 7.94 15.77
C TYR A 63 -2.70 6.62 16.46
N GLN A 64 -3.52 5.59 16.24
CA GLN A 64 -3.35 4.25 16.81
C GLN A 64 -3.68 3.22 15.75
N LEU A 65 -3.01 2.07 15.75
CA LEU A 65 -3.34 1.00 14.83
C LEU A 65 -4.77 0.49 15.08
N GLU A 66 -5.47 0.18 14.00
CA GLU A 66 -6.71 -0.60 14.07
C GLU A 66 -6.34 -2.03 14.47
N SER A 67 -7.04 -2.56 15.45
CA SER A 67 -6.74 -3.89 15.99
C SER A 67 -7.06 -5.02 15.01
N ASP A 68 -8.05 -4.81 14.15
CA ASP A 68 -8.49 -5.77 13.15
C ASP A 68 -8.07 -5.26 11.76
N TYR A 69 -7.03 -5.89 11.21
CA TYR A 69 -6.46 -5.50 9.93
C TYR A 69 -7.48 -5.52 8.78
N TYR A 70 -8.42 -6.47 8.79
CA TYR A 70 -9.48 -6.58 7.78
C TYR A 70 -10.35 -5.33 7.70
N LYS A 71 -10.63 -4.70 8.85
CA LYS A 71 -11.50 -3.51 8.91
C LYS A 71 -10.92 -2.27 8.25
N LEU A 72 -9.65 -2.25 7.93
CA LEU A 72 -9.02 -1.17 7.16
C LEU A 72 -9.44 -1.18 5.68
N PHE A 73 -9.99 -2.28 5.19
CA PHE A 73 -10.22 -2.52 3.76
C PHE A 73 -11.63 -3.04 3.45
N ASN A 74 -12.57 -2.87 4.38
CA ASN A 74 -13.98 -3.18 4.22
C ASN A 74 -14.82 -1.92 4.01
N ALA A 75 -16.13 -2.06 3.76
CA ALA A 75 -17.02 -0.95 3.45
C ALA A 75 -17.30 0.02 4.62
N ASP A 76 -16.93 -0.36 5.84
CA ASP A 76 -17.04 0.45 7.05
C ASP A 76 -15.69 1.10 7.45
N ASN A 77 -14.72 1.14 6.55
CA ASN A 77 -13.38 1.64 6.87
C ASN A 77 -13.32 3.17 7.08
N ASP A 78 -14.34 3.90 6.68
CA ASP A 78 -14.56 5.30 7.04
C ASP A 78 -14.60 5.53 8.56
N LYS A 79 -14.92 4.49 9.34
CA LYS A 79 -14.91 4.49 10.81
C LYS A 79 -13.50 4.35 11.41
N ARG A 80 -12.47 4.05 10.61
CA ARG A 80 -11.09 3.75 11.06
C ARG A 80 -10.18 4.98 11.14
N THR A 81 -10.73 6.10 11.57
CA THR A 81 -10.01 7.39 11.74
C THR A 81 -8.92 7.34 12.81
N ASN A 82 -8.89 6.27 13.61
CA ASN A 82 -7.78 6.00 14.53
C ASN A 82 -6.47 5.69 13.78
N GLU A 83 -6.50 4.91 12.69
CA GLU A 83 -5.31 4.56 11.92
C GLU A 83 -5.24 5.27 10.57
N ILE A 84 -6.35 5.44 9.86
CA ILE A 84 -6.38 6.08 8.53
C ILE A 84 -6.16 7.59 8.70
N ILE A 85 -5.05 8.07 8.15
CA ILE A 85 -4.62 9.48 8.25
C ILE A 85 -5.25 10.32 7.14
N PHE A 86 -5.32 9.76 5.94
CA PHE A 86 -5.93 10.41 4.78
C PHE A 86 -6.47 9.38 3.81
N THR A 87 -7.67 9.62 3.30
CA THR A 87 -8.38 8.70 2.43
C THR A 87 -8.92 9.40 1.18
N LEU A 88 -9.19 8.63 0.14
CA LEU A 88 -10.06 8.99 -0.96
C LEU A 88 -11.44 8.39 -0.66
N PRO A 89 -12.44 9.19 -0.29
CA PRO A 89 -13.78 8.69 -0.02
C PRO A 89 -14.41 8.09 -1.28
N VAL A 90 -15.10 6.97 -1.10
CA VAL A 90 -15.83 6.25 -2.15
C VAL A 90 -17.26 5.97 -1.67
N ASP A 91 -18.23 6.21 -2.52
CA ASP A 91 -19.64 6.02 -2.23
C ASP A 91 -20.34 5.45 -3.47
N ALA A 92 -20.87 4.25 -3.34
CA ALA A 92 -21.53 3.55 -4.42
C ALA A 92 -22.79 4.27 -4.95
N THR A 93 -23.33 5.24 -4.21
CA THR A 93 -24.55 5.97 -4.58
C THR A 93 -24.23 7.32 -5.21
N ASN A 94 -23.32 8.09 -4.61
CA ASN A 94 -23.09 9.48 -4.97
C ASN A 94 -21.76 9.72 -5.69
N LEU A 95 -20.77 8.84 -5.48
CA LEU A 95 -19.44 8.92 -6.08
C LEU A 95 -19.14 7.66 -6.91
N VAL A 96 -20.12 7.26 -7.72
CA VAL A 96 -20.03 6.05 -8.55
C VAL A 96 -18.86 6.14 -9.52
N SER A 97 -17.97 5.16 -9.47
CA SER A 97 -16.83 5.05 -10.36
C SER A 97 -16.52 3.58 -10.64
N TRP A 98 -16.16 3.27 -11.87
CA TRP A 98 -15.57 1.98 -12.23
C TRP A 98 -14.09 1.86 -11.85
N GLY A 99 -13.50 2.95 -11.40
CA GLY A 99 -12.14 3.02 -10.87
C GLY A 99 -12.08 2.87 -9.35
N SER A 100 -10.94 3.31 -8.75
CA SER A 100 -10.71 3.30 -7.30
C SER A 100 -10.96 1.93 -6.67
N SER A 101 -11.56 1.87 -5.48
CA SER A 101 -11.83 0.63 -4.75
C SER A 101 -12.78 -0.31 -5.48
N THR A 102 -13.75 0.20 -6.26
CA THR A 102 -14.60 -0.65 -7.12
C THR A 102 -13.76 -1.50 -8.06
N TYR A 103 -12.77 -0.89 -8.72
CA TYR A 103 -11.86 -1.60 -9.63
C TYR A 103 -11.02 -2.64 -8.90
N ILE A 104 -10.58 -2.34 -7.67
CA ILE A 104 -9.78 -3.26 -6.86
C ILE A 104 -10.63 -4.44 -6.40
N VAL A 105 -11.79 -4.20 -5.79
CA VAL A 105 -12.64 -5.26 -5.22
C VAL A 105 -13.18 -6.17 -6.33
N CYS A 106 -13.86 -5.61 -7.33
CA CYS A 106 -14.43 -6.41 -8.41
C CYS A 106 -13.35 -7.08 -9.27
N GLY A 107 -12.22 -6.40 -9.49
CA GLY A 107 -11.10 -6.95 -10.28
C GLY A 107 -10.40 -8.12 -9.60
N ALA A 108 -10.43 -8.19 -8.27
CA ALA A 108 -9.83 -9.26 -7.47
C ALA A 108 -10.77 -10.46 -7.25
N VAL A 109 -11.98 -10.42 -7.76
CA VAL A 109 -12.91 -11.55 -7.71
C VAL A 109 -12.96 -12.22 -9.10
N SER A 110 -12.86 -13.55 -9.13
CA SER A 110 -12.93 -14.33 -10.38
C SER A 110 -14.30 -14.15 -11.06
N ASN A 111 -14.30 -14.18 -12.38
CA ASN A 111 -15.52 -14.25 -13.18
C ASN A 111 -15.75 -15.63 -13.82
N THR A 112 -14.92 -16.62 -13.49
CA THR A 112 -14.98 -17.97 -14.03
C THR A 112 -14.97 -19.07 -12.97
N SER A 113 -14.52 -18.77 -11.75
CA SER A 113 -14.47 -19.74 -10.65
C SER A 113 -15.84 -19.87 -9.98
N GLU A 114 -16.34 -21.09 -9.84
CA GLU A 114 -17.52 -21.38 -9.03
C GLU A 114 -17.23 -21.39 -7.52
N LYS A 115 -15.97 -21.31 -7.13
CA LYS A 115 -15.52 -21.35 -5.72
C LYS A 115 -15.35 -19.97 -5.09
N GLN A 116 -15.04 -18.94 -5.89
CA GLN A 116 -14.96 -17.57 -5.43
C GLN A 116 -16.25 -16.85 -5.77
N ILE A 117 -17.15 -16.79 -4.81
CA ILE A 117 -18.51 -16.25 -4.98
C ILE A 117 -18.48 -14.73 -4.78
N PRO A 118 -18.91 -13.90 -5.76
CA PRO A 118 -18.85 -12.45 -5.66
C PRO A 118 -19.57 -11.85 -4.43
N GLU A 119 -20.68 -12.46 -4.01
CA GLU A 119 -21.47 -12.04 -2.86
C GLU A 119 -20.68 -12.13 -1.55
N ASP A 120 -19.73 -13.06 -1.45
CA ASP A 120 -18.84 -13.20 -0.27
C ASP A 120 -17.86 -12.02 -0.12
N TYR A 121 -17.74 -11.21 -1.17
CA TYR A 121 -16.93 -9.96 -1.18
C TYR A 121 -17.80 -8.70 -1.22
N GLY A 122 -19.11 -8.85 -1.12
CA GLY A 122 -20.07 -7.75 -1.13
C GLY A 122 -20.26 -7.11 -2.51
N VAL A 123 -20.01 -7.84 -3.60
CA VAL A 123 -20.18 -7.36 -4.98
C VAL A 123 -21.10 -8.29 -5.77
N LYS A 124 -21.65 -7.78 -6.87
CA LYS A 124 -22.60 -8.55 -7.71
C LYS A 124 -21.90 -9.42 -8.75
N SER A 125 -20.68 -9.06 -9.12
CA SER A 125 -19.92 -9.79 -10.14
C SER A 125 -18.43 -9.61 -9.94
N GLY A 126 -17.67 -10.66 -10.18
CA GLY A 126 -16.23 -10.59 -10.34
C GLY A 126 -15.84 -10.20 -11.77
N TRP A 127 -14.70 -9.52 -11.91
CA TRP A 127 -14.15 -9.16 -13.23
C TRP A 127 -12.93 -10.00 -13.60
N GLY A 128 -12.35 -10.76 -12.67
CA GLY A 128 -11.24 -11.68 -12.92
C GLY A 128 -9.96 -11.02 -13.45
N MET A 129 -9.74 -9.75 -13.12
CA MET A 129 -8.68 -8.94 -13.74
C MET A 129 -7.36 -9.05 -13.00
N PHE A 130 -7.38 -9.18 -11.66
CA PHE A 130 -6.20 -9.02 -10.83
C PHE A 130 -5.89 -10.27 -10.03
N ARG A 131 -4.68 -10.75 -10.17
CA ARG A 131 -4.10 -11.81 -9.34
C ARG A 131 -2.71 -11.37 -8.88
N VAL A 132 -2.33 -11.80 -7.69
CA VAL A 132 -0.98 -11.58 -7.19
C VAL A 132 -0.05 -12.69 -7.66
N ARG A 133 1.18 -12.32 -7.99
CA ARG A 133 2.25 -13.28 -8.28
C ARG A 133 2.79 -13.88 -7.00
N GLY A 134 3.38 -15.06 -7.11
CA GLY A 134 3.83 -15.87 -6.00
C GLY A 134 4.83 -15.22 -5.05
N GLU A 135 5.54 -14.17 -5.48
CA GLU A 135 6.55 -13.47 -4.66
C GLU A 135 5.95 -12.78 -3.43
N ILE A 136 4.71 -12.27 -3.52
CA ILE A 136 4.04 -11.64 -2.37
C ILE A 136 3.48 -12.71 -1.40
N PRO A 137 2.65 -13.69 -1.82
CA PRO A 137 2.24 -14.77 -0.92
C PRO A 137 3.41 -15.52 -0.29
N GLN A 138 4.53 -15.69 -1.00
CA GLN A 138 5.71 -16.35 -0.49
C GLN A 138 6.34 -15.65 0.73
N LEU A 139 6.14 -14.34 0.89
CA LEU A 139 6.62 -13.61 2.08
C LEU A 139 5.96 -14.06 3.38
N PHE A 140 4.84 -14.78 3.28
CA PHE A 140 4.10 -15.34 4.41
C PHE A 140 4.42 -16.82 4.66
N SER A 141 5.33 -17.45 3.88
CA SER A 141 5.59 -18.88 3.93
C SER A 141 5.94 -19.36 5.34
N GLY A 142 5.20 -20.36 5.81
CA GLY A 142 5.29 -20.91 7.14
C GLY A 142 4.47 -20.19 8.21
N ASN A 143 3.77 -19.10 7.83
CA ASN A 143 2.88 -18.33 8.71
C ASN A 143 1.53 -18.03 8.05
N GLU A 144 1.15 -18.75 7.00
CA GLU A 144 -0.04 -18.48 6.20
C GLU A 144 -1.33 -18.48 7.03
N GLU A 145 -1.41 -19.39 8.02
CA GLU A 145 -2.59 -19.48 8.92
C GLU A 145 -2.49 -18.53 10.13
N ALA A 146 -1.28 -18.11 10.49
CA ALA A 146 -1.03 -17.32 11.70
C ALA A 146 -1.04 -15.82 11.44
N ASP A 147 -0.56 -15.37 10.27
CA ASP A 147 -0.51 -13.95 9.90
C ASP A 147 -1.85 -13.51 9.29
N GLN A 148 -2.62 -12.74 10.04
CA GLN A 148 -3.96 -12.24 9.63
C GLN A 148 -3.93 -11.40 8.34
N ARG A 149 -2.76 -10.99 7.87
CA ARG A 149 -2.59 -10.26 6.60
C ARG A 149 -2.47 -11.20 5.40
N TYR A 150 -2.42 -12.53 5.59
CA TYR A 150 -2.47 -13.51 4.50
C TYR A 150 -3.89 -13.62 3.94
N MET A 151 -4.27 -12.65 3.12
CA MET A 151 -5.63 -12.51 2.59
C MET A 151 -5.64 -12.82 1.09
N PHE A 152 -5.54 -14.12 0.77
CA PHE A 152 -5.49 -14.63 -0.60
C PHE A 152 -6.45 -15.78 -0.79
N PHE A 153 -7.25 -15.71 -1.86
CA PHE A 153 -8.04 -16.85 -2.31
C PHE A 153 -7.13 -17.87 -3.01
N THR A 154 -7.06 -19.08 -2.47
CA THR A 154 -6.13 -20.13 -2.91
C THR A 154 -6.81 -21.39 -3.44
N ASP A 155 -8.12 -21.57 -3.20
CA ASP A 155 -8.84 -22.80 -3.58
C ASP A 155 -8.94 -22.95 -5.10
N GLY A 156 -8.26 -23.98 -5.61
CA GLY A 156 -8.16 -24.23 -7.05
C GLY A 156 -7.16 -23.33 -7.78
N GLN A 157 -6.37 -22.54 -7.04
CA GLN A 157 -5.35 -21.64 -7.59
C GLN A 157 -3.94 -22.23 -7.42
N THR A 158 -3.07 -21.95 -8.37
CA THR A 158 -1.62 -22.14 -8.18
C THR A 158 -0.99 -20.83 -7.71
N ARG A 159 -0.02 -20.91 -6.79
CA ARG A 159 0.71 -19.71 -6.36
C ARG A 159 1.44 -19.04 -7.53
N ASP A 160 2.08 -19.85 -8.35
CA ASP A 160 2.90 -19.38 -9.44
C ASP A 160 2.07 -19.09 -10.70
N LEU A 161 2.38 -18.00 -11.39
CA LEU A 161 1.69 -17.54 -12.59
C LEU A 161 2.32 -18.17 -13.84
N GLU A 162 1.94 -19.43 -14.14
CA GLU A 162 2.45 -20.18 -15.29
C GLU A 162 1.96 -19.59 -16.62
N LYS A 163 0.69 -19.16 -16.65
CA LYS A 163 0.04 -18.53 -17.80
C LYS A 163 -0.71 -17.28 -17.35
N ILE A 164 -0.53 -16.20 -18.08
CA ILE A 164 -1.15 -14.91 -17.75
C ILE A 164 -2.66 -14.92 -17.97
N ASP A 165 -3.12 -15.61 -18.99
CA ASP A 165 -4.52 -15.71 -19.42
C ASP A 165 -5.34 -16.78 -18.69
N ASP A 166 -4.71 -17.62 -17.87
CA ASP A 166 -5.36 -18.65 -17.08
C ASP A 166 -5.62 -18.14 -15.66
N GLN A 167 -6.89 -17.95 -15.31
CA GLN A 167 -7.29 -17.43 -13.99
C GLN A 167 -7.02 -18.39 -12.83
N SER A 168 -6.72 -19.67 -13.09
CA SER A 168 -6.29 -20.61 -12.04
C SER A 168 -4.83 -20.40 -11.61
N ASN A 169 -4.10 -19.52 -12.30
CA ASN A 169 -2.69 -19.21 -12.00
C ASN A 169 -2.56 -17.85 -11.29
N GLY A 170 -1.79 -17.81 -10.21
CA GLY A 170 -1.72 -16.68 -9.28
C GLY A 170 -2.93 -16.67 -8.32
N TYR A 171 -2.78 -16.11 -7.13
CA TYR A 171 -3.87 -15.98 -6.16
C TYR A 171 -4.66 -14.71 -6.38
N PHE A 172 -5.98 -14.75 -6.18
CA PHE A 172 -6.79 -13.55 -6.04
C PHE A 172 -6.57 -12.95 -4.64
N VAL A 173 -6.68 -11.64 -4.52
CA VAL A 173 -6.43 -10.92 -3.26
C VAL A 173 -7.75 -10.62 -2.59
N GLU A 174 -7.92 -11.11 -1.36
CA GLU A 174 -9.14 -10.97 -0.56
C GLU A 174 -9.08 -9.80 0.45
N LYS A 175 -8.02 -9.01 0.38
CA LYS A 175 -7.78 -7.91 1.30
C LYS A 175 -8.87 -6.84 1.26
N TRP A 176 -9.43 -6.57 0.08
CA TRP A 176 -10.42 -5.53 -0.17
C TRP A 176 -11.80 -6.14 -0.39
N THR A 177 -12.80 -5.68 0.36
CA THR A 177 -14.18 -6.12 0.22
C THR A 177 -15.16 -4.97 0.30
N ASN A 178 -16.40 -5.17 -0.17
CA ASN A 178 -17.52 -4.26 0.05
C ASN A 178 -18.47 -4.81 1.15
N LEU A 179 -17.92 -5.52 2.11
CA LEU A 179 -18.67 -6.01 3.28
C LEU A 179 -18.57 -4.99 4.41
N THR A 180 -19.64 -4.89 5.19
CA THR A 180 -19.65 -4.14 6.46
C THR A 180 -18.89 -4.89 7.56
N ASP A 181 -18.67 -4.25 8.72
CA ASP A 181 -18.10 -4.91 9.91
C ASP A 181 -18.94 -6.12 10.39
N ALA A 182 -20.22 -6.17 10.02
CA ALA A 182 -21.12 -7.28 10.31
C ALA A 182 -21.10 -8.38 9.22
N GLY A 183 -20.22 -8.29 8.24
CA GLY A 183 -20.12 -9.26 7.13
C GLY A 183 -21.27 -9.18 6.13
N GLN A 184 -22.03 -8.10 6.13
CA GLN A 184 -23.14 -7.90 5.18
C GLN A 184 -22.65 -7.07 3.98
N THR A 185 -23.19 -7.36 2.80
CA THR A 185 -22.98 -6.51 1.62
C THR A 185 -23.40 -5.07 1.94
N ALA A 186 -22.50 -4.13 1.75
CA ALA A 186 -22.81 -2.70 1.83
C ALA A 186 -23.64 -2.25 0.61
N SER A 187 -24.11 -1.02 0.63
CA SER A 187 -24.77 -0.43 -0.53
C SER A 187 -23.87 -0.52 -1.76
N ASN A 188 -24.45 -0.99 -2.85
CA ASN A 188 -23.83 -0.90 -4.16
C ASN A 188 -24.90 -0.54 -5.19
N THR A 189 -24.49 0.11 -6.27
CA THR A 189 -25.40 0.43 -7.37
C THR A 189 -25.76 -0.84 -8.13
N ALA A 190 -26.78 -0.74 -9.02
CA ALA A 190 -27.10 -1.81 -9.98
C ALA A 190 -25.87 -2.21 -10.81
N ASP A 191 -24.93 -1.30 -10.99
CA ASP A 191 -23.72 -1.47 -11.77
C ASP A 191 -22.51 -1.96 -10.95
N GLY A 192 -22.65 -2.15 -9.63
CA GLY A 192 -21.65 -2.82 -8.80
C GLY A 192 -20.61 -1.91 -8.12
N GLY A 193 -20.88 -0.62 -7.95
CA GLY A 193 -20.01 0.28 -7.15
C GLY A 193 -19.89 -0.18 -5.70
N VAL A 194 -18.77 0.15 -5.04
CA VAL A 194 -18.47 -0.19 -3.64
C VAL A 194 -18.42 1.04 -2.75
N ASN A 195 -18.52 0.84 -1.43
CA ASN A 195 -18.42 1.91 -0.42
C ASN A 195 -17.05 1.94 0.28
N THR A 196 -16.16 1.03 -0.04
CA THR A 196 -14.85 0.92 0.61
C THR A 196 -13.95 2.06 0.19
N ASP A 197 -13.59 2.92 1.12
CA ASP A 197 -12.68 4.04 0.89
C ASP A 197 -11.26 3.56 0.60
N TYR A 198 -10.50 4.36 -0.15
CA TYR A 198 -9.09 4.06 -0.41
C TYR A 198 -8.18 4.80 0.57
N PRO A 199 -7.55 4.13 1.57
CA PRO A 199 -6.62 4.77 2.50
C PRO A 199 -5.32 5.12 1.77
N LEU A 200 -5.11 6.42 1.52
CA LEU A 200 -3.87 6.91 0.94
C LEU A 200 -2.73 6.92 1.93
N PHE A 201 -3.01 7.30 3.18
CA PHE A 201 -2.02 7.33 4.25
C PHE A 201 -2.61 6.68 5.50
N ARG A 202 -1.86 5.79 6.11
CA ARG A 202 -2.20 5.16 7.40
C ARG A 202 -0.97 5.02 8.30
N LEU A 203 -1.20 4.89 9.60
CA LEU A 203 -0.16 4.91 10.63
C LEU A 203 0.89 3.80 10.43
N ALA A 204 0.50 2.63 9.98
CA ALA A 204 1.43 1.53 9.73
C ALA A 204 2.54 1.91 8.73
N ASP A 205 2.23 2.65 7.66
CA ASP A 205 3.25 3.17 6.74
C ASP A 205 4.19 4.16 7.44
N VAL A 206 3.67 5.00 8.33
CA VAL A 206 4.48 5.96 9.13
C VAL A 206 5.47 5.23 10.03
N TYR A 207 5.05 4.18 10.71
CA TYR A 207 5.92 3.33 11.53
C TYR A 207 7.04 2.70 10.70
N LEU A 208 6.70 2.13 9.56
CA LEU A 208 7.65 1.50 8.64
C LEU A 208 8.58 2.50 7.96
N MET A 209 8.10 3.72 7.62
CA MET A 209 8.95 4.80 7.11
C MET A 209 9.97 5.27 8.14
N MET A 210 9.55 5.42 9.40
CA MET A 210 10.45 5.81 10.48
C MET A 210 11.53 4.75 10.72
N ALA A 211 11.15 3.46 10.77
CA ALA A 211 12.08 2.36 10.94
C ALA A 211 13.07 2.26 9.77
N GLU A 212 12.59 2.41 8.52
CA GLU A 212 13.45 2.44 7.34
C GLU A 212 14.46 3.58 7.38
N ALA A 213 14.02 4.78 7.75
CA ALA A 213 14.90 5.95 7.84
C ALA A 213 16.01 5.75 8.90
N VAL A 214 15.71 5.09 10.03
CA VAL A 214 16.71 4.72 11.04
C VAL A 214 17.70 3.70 10.50
N VAL A 215 17.21 2.63 9.86
CA VAL A 215 18.07 1.57 9.28
C VAL A 215 19.00 2.12 8.20
N ARG A 216 18.55 3.15 7.47
CA ARG A 216 19.35 3.82 6.43
C ARG A 216 20.29 4.90 6.97
N GLY A 217 20.45 5.01 8.29
CA GLY A 217 21.42 5.90 8.94
C GLY A 217 20.88 7.24 9.41
N GLY A 218 19.58 7.40 9.50
CA GLY A 218 18.98 8.52 10.23
C GLY A 218 19.32 8.47 11.72
N THR A 219 19.68 9.60 12.30
CA THR A 219 20.19 9.70 13.68
C THR A 219 19.23 10.37 14.66
N GLU A 220 18.08 10.83 14.17
CA GLU A 220 17.04 11.47 15.01
C GLU A 220 16.20 10.47 15.82
N ALA A 221 16.41 9.17 15.59
CA ALA A 221 15.90 8.06 16.40
C ALA A 221 16.88 6.90 16.33
N THR A 222 16.69 5.89 17.19
CA THR A 222 17.47 4.65 17.25
C THR A 222 16.57 3.45 16.94
N LEU A 223 17.15 2.27 16.74
CA LEU A 223 16.38 1.02 16.61
C LEU A 223 15.51 0.78 17.86
N ALA A 224 16.05 1.06 19.06
CA ALA A 224 15.28 0.95 20.30
C ALA A 224 14.02 1.84 20.31
N ASN A 225 14.06 3.00 19.65
CA ASN A 225 12.90 3.89 19.55
C ASN A 225 11.83 3.38 18.58
N VAL A 226 12.19 2.66 17.52
CA VAL A 226 11.25 2.18 16.50
C VAL A 226 10.79 0.76 16.73
N LEU A 227 11.53 -0.02 17.52
CA LEU A 227 11.21 -1.42 17.86
C LEU A 227 9.79 -1.61 18.42
N PRO A 228 9.28 -0.76 19.36
CA PRO A 228 7.92 -0.87 19.84
C PRO A 228 6.88 -0.75 18.71
N TYR A 229 7.07 0.14 17.76
CA TYR A 229 6.15 0.33 16.62
C TYR A 229 6.16 -0.88 15.67
N ILE A 230 7.33 -1.45 15.42
CA ILE A 230 7.44 -2.68 14.63
C ILE A 230 6.74 -3.84 15.35
N ASN A 231 6.92 -3.96 16.66
CA ASN A 231 6.31 -5.03 17.45
C ASN A 231 4.79 -4.86 17.56
N GLU A 232 4.27 -3.64 17.63
CA GLU A 232 2.83 -3.37 17.56
C GLU A 232 2.23 -3.86 16.22
N LEU A 233 2.95 -3.71 15.09
CA LEU A 233 2.54 -4.28 13.81
C LEU A 233 2.57 -5.80 13.81
N GLN A 234 3.60 -6.43 14.42
CA GLN A 234 3.68 -7.88 14.55
C GLN A 234 2.55 -8.42 15.45
N GLU A 235 2.31 -7.80 16.60
CA GLU A 235 1.25 -8.20 17.52
C GLU A 235 -0.13 -8.10 16.88
N ARG A 236 -0.39 -7.06 16.07
CA ARG A 236 -1.62 -7.00 15.30
C ARG A 236 -1.71 -8.13 14.26
N ALA A 237 -0.61 -8.42 13.57
CA ALA A 237 -0.59 -9.40 12.50
C ALA A 237 -0.79 -10.84 13.01
N PHE A 238 -0.25 -11.17 14.20
CA PHE A 238 -0.26 -12.53 14.75
C PHE A 238 -1.22 -12.70 15.94
N GLY A 239 -1.77 -11.62 16.47
CA GLY A 239 -2.68 -11.65 17.62
C GLY A 239 -1.98 -11.78 18.97
N ASP A 240 -0.66 -11.95 19.00
CA ASP A 240 0.16 -12.06 20.20
C ASP A 240 1.60 -11.56 19.99
N ASN A 241 2.43 -11.64 21.04
CA ASN A 241 3.82 -11.15 21.02
C ASN A 241 4.87 -12.21 20.65
N THR A 242 4.47 -13.40 20.22
CA THR A 242 5.41 -14.51 19.94
C THR A 242 6.28 -14.23 18.70
N HIS A 243 5.84 -13.33 17.84
CA HIS A 243 6.53 -12.92 16.61
C HIS A 243 7.25 -11.58 16.75
N ASN A 244 7.31 -11.02 17.96
CA ASN A 244 8.02 -9.77 18.21
C ASN A 244 9.49 -9.87 17.82
N LYS A 245 10.00 -8.76 17.29
CA LYS A 245 11.39 -8.67 16.80
C LYS A 245 12.30 -8.09 17.86
N SER A 246 13.57 -8.41 17.73
CA SER A 246 14.69 -7.75 18.40
C SER A 246 15.28 -6.67 17.49
N GLU A 247 16.07 -5.75 18.05
CA GLU A 247 16.75 -4.72 17.25
C GLU A 247 17.65 -5.31 16.16
N SER A 248 18.31 -6.46 16.44
CA SER A 248 19.21 -7.12 15.50
C SER A 248 18.52 -7.72 14.27
N GLU A 249 17.20 -7.94 14.32
CA GLU A 249 16.41 -8.44 13.22
C GLU A 249 15.89 -7.31 12.31
N ILE A 250 15.90 -6.06 12.79
CA ILE A 250 15.42 -4.91 12.02
C ILE A 250 16.55 -4.41 11.11
N ASN A 251 16.49 -4.80 9.85
CA ASN A 251 17.43 -4.43 8.80
C ASN A 251 16.68 -4.11 7.49
N GLU A 252 17.39 -3.70 6.44
CA GLU A 252 16.78 -3.34 5.16
C GLU A 252 15.94 -4.45 4.56
N LEU A 253 16.40 -5.70 4.64
CA LEU A 253 15.65 -6.85 4.10
C LEU A 253 14.36 -7.11 4.89
N PHE A 254 14.42 -7.01 6.21
CA PHE A 254 13.21 -7.09 7.03
C PHE A 254 12.23 -5.99 6.66
N ILE A 255 12.69 -4.73 6.57
CA ILE A 255 11.83 -3.56 6.26
C ILE A 255 11.13 -3.71 4.91
N ILE A 256 11.84 -4.03 3.84
CA ILE A 256 11.22 -4.14 2.51
C ILE A 256 10.21 -5.29 2.43
N ASN A 257 10.45 -6.38 3.16
CA ASN A 257 9.54 -7.52 3.23
C ASN A 257 8.33 -7.20 4.12
N GLU A 258 8.54 -6.53 5.26
CA GLU A 258 7.46 -6.13 6.16
C GLU A 258 6.55 -5.10 5.49
N ARG A 259 7.12 -4.10 4.81
CA ARG A 259 6.35 -3.18 3.96
C ARG A 259 5.53 -3.92 2.91
N ALA A 260 6.06 -4.98 2.32
CA ALA A 260 5.31 -5.77 1.35
C ALA A 260 4.16 -6.57 1.99
N ARG A 261 4.36 -7.19 3.17
CA ARG A 261 3.29 -7.90 3.90
C ARG A 261 2.20 -6.94 4.37
N GLU A 262 2.60 -5.79 4.87
CA GLU A 262 1.69 -4.81 5.45
C GLU A 262 0.91 -4.01 4.38
N LEU A 263 1.60 -3.59 3.30
CA LEU A 263 1.11 -2.57 2.37
C LEU A 263 0.83 -3.12 0.95
N TYR A 264 0.77 -4.45 0.76
CA TYR A 264 0.44 -4.97 -0.57
C TYR A 264 -0.94 -4.47 -1.02
N TRP A 265 -1.04 -4.19 -2.31
CA TRP A 265 -2.24 -3.64 -2.95
C TRP A 265 -2.69 -2.26 -2.45
N GLU A 266 -1.77 -1.49 -1.86
CA GLU A 266 -1.97 -0.08 -1.49
C GLU A 266 -1.11 0.89 -2.32
N GLY A 267 -0.53 0.43 -3.42
CA GLY A 267 0.22 1.27 -4.36
C GLY A 267 1.67 1.55 -3.99
N TYR A 268 2.23 0.92 -2.95
CA TYR A 268 3.57 1.24 -2.43
C TYR A 268 4.71 0.45 -3.07
N ARG A 269 4.50 -0.82 -3.45
CA ARG A 269 5.58 -1.77 -3.77
C ARG A 269 6.56 -1.28 -4.84
N ARG A 270 6.08 -0.62 -5.90
CA ARG A 270 6.95 -0.10 -6.96
C ARG A 270 7.93 0.95 -6.41
N THR A 271 7.44 1.91 -5.64
CA THR A 271 8.26 2.96 -5.04
C THR A 271 9.29 2.38 -4.06
N ASP A 272 8.88 1.40 -3.25
CA ASP A 272 9.77 0.68 -2.34
C ASP A 272 10.87 -0.05 -3.12
N LEU A 273 10.53 -0.82 -4.14
CA LEU A 273 11.51 -1.53 -4.96
C LEU A 273 12.49 -0.59 -5.69
N ILE A 274 12.05 0.59 -6.11
CA ILE A 274 12.94 1.61 -6.70
C ILE A 274 13.91 2.12 -5.63
N ARG A 275 13.43 2.47 -4.44
CA ARG A 275 14.23 2.99 -3.34
C ARG A 275 15.27 1.98 -2.83
N PHE A 276 14.94 0.69 -2.87
CA PHE A 276 15.85 -0.41 -2.54
C PHE A 276 16.68 -0.90 -3.73
N ASN A 277 16.66 -0.19 -4.87
CA ASN A 277 17.37 -0.57 -6.10
C ASN A 277 17.06 -1.99 -6.59
N GLN A 278 15.81 -2.41 -6.47
CA GLN A 278 15.34 -3.76 -6.83
C GLN A 278 14.38 -3.77 -8.02
N PHE A 279 13.79 -2.61 -8.38
CA PHE A 279 12.73 -2.57 -9.39
C PHE A 279 13.21 -2.95 -10.78
N THR A 280 14.34 -2.40 -11.23
CA THR A 280 14.86 -2.62 -12.59
C THR A 280 16.02 -3.61 -12.65
N THR A 281 16.61 -3.98 -11.52
CA THR A 281 17.81 -4.84 -11.45
C THR A 281 17.46 -6.34 -11.39
N ASN A 282 18.49 -7.19 -11.39
CA ASN A 282 18.37 -8.63 -11.15
C ASN A 282 18.35 -9.01 -9.64
N SER A 283 18.52 -8.05 -8.73
CA SER A 283 18.56 -8.34 -7.30
C SER A 283 17.19 -8.81 -6.75
N TYR A 284 16.11 -8.44 -7.44
CA TYR A 284 14.76 -8.93 -7.17
C TYR A 284 14.02 -9.13 -8.49
N VAL A 285 13.71 -10.38 -8.78
CA VAL A 285 13.02 -10.79 -10.00
C VAL A 285 11.71 -11.45 -9.65
N TRP A 286 10.65 -11.08 -10.33
CA TRP A 286 9.33 -11.67 -10.23
C TRP A 286 8.88 -12.25 -11.56
N GLN A 287 7.97 -13.20 -11.54
CA GLN A 287 7.41 -13.80 -12.75
C GLN A 287 6.84 -12.71 -13.67
N TRP A 288 7.14 -12.82 -14.96
CA TRP A 288 6.73 -11.89 -16.02
C TRP A 288 7.36 -10.49 -15.93
N LYS A 289 8.34 -10.26 -15.06
CA LYS A 289 9.16 -9.04 -15.11
C LYS A 289 9.86 -8.97 -16.47
N GLY A 290 9.74 -7.83 -17.14
CA GLY A 290 10.33 -7.64 -18.47
C GLY A 290 9.72 -8.51 -19.58
N GLY A 291 8.48 -9.01 -19.39
CA GLY A 291 7.70 -9.74 -20.39
C GLY A 291 8.15 -11.19 -20.66
N VAL A 292 8.92 -11.79 -19.74
CA VAL A 292 9.32 -13.20 -19.81
C VAL A 292 8.89 -13.93 -18.54
N LYS A 293 8.51 -15.21 -18.67
CA LYS A 293 7.90 -16.00 -17.58
C LYS A 293 8.76 -15.98 -16.31
N ASP A 294 10.03 -16.30 -16.40
CA ASP A 294 10.92 -16.36 -15.23
C ASP A 294 11.42 -14.98 -14.77
N GLY A 295 11.00 -13.92 -15.47
CA GLY A 295 11.41 -12.57 -15.21
C GLY A 295 12.86 -12.26 -15.62
N LYS A 296 13.15 -10.99 -15.81
CA LYS A 296 14.52 -10.47 -16.06
C LYS A 296 14.63 -9.02 -15.63
N ALA A 297 15.86 -8.53 -15.45
CA ALA A 297 16.11 -7.10 -15.30
C ALA A 297 15.55 -6.32 -16.50
N VAL A 298 15.18 -5.08 -16.24
CA VAL A 298 14.72 -4.14 -17.27
C VAL A 298 15.55 -2.87 -17.22
N GLU A 299 15.46 -2.04 -18.24
CA GLU A 299 16.23 -0.79 -18.32
C GLU A 299 15.85 0.18 -17.18
N SER A 300 16.81 0.93 -16.66
CA SER A 300 16.63 1.89 -15.58
C SER A 300 15.63 3.00 -15.88
N LYS A 301 15.37 3.30 -17.17
CA LYS A 301 14.32 4.26 -17.56
C LYS A 301 12.94 3.90 -17.02
N TYR A 302 12.66 2.62 -16.74
CA TYR A 302 11.38 2.18 -16.15
C TYR A 302 11.22 2.56 -14.68
N ASN A 303 12.26 3.11 -14.03
CA ASN A 303 12.11 3.75 -12.72
C ASN A 303 11.26 5.04 -12.80
N ILE A 304 11.12 5.62 -13.98
CA ILE A 304 10.35 6.85 -14.23
C ILE A 304 9.09 6.48 -15.02
N TYR A 305 7.96 7.12 -14.71
CA TYR A 305 6.77 7.02 -15.55
C TYR A 305 6.92 7.92 -16.78
N PRO A 306 6.60 7.43 -17.97
CA PRO A 306 6.58 8.27 -19.16
C PRO A 306 5.45 9.30 -19.07
N ILE A 307 5.67 10.46 -19.63
CA ILE A 307 4.57 11.42 -19.84
C ILE A 307 3.70 10.86 -20.98
N PRO A 308 2.36 10.78 -20.79
CA PRO A 308 1.46 10.29 -21.83
C PRO A 308 1.61 11.09 -23.14
N ALA A 309 1.57 10.40 -24.27
CA ALA A 309 1.69 11.07 -25.59
C ALA A 309 0.60 12.12 -25.84
N THR A 310 -0.59 11.91 -25.28
CA THR A 310 -1.70 12.89 -25.32
C THR A 310 -1.33 14.20 -24.64
N GLU A 311 -0.65 14.15 -23.50
CA GLU A 311 -0.22 15.34 -22.75
C GLU A 311 0.86 16.12 -23.54
N LEU A 312 1.78 15.40 -24.20
CA LEU A 312 2.80 16.02 -25.03
C LEU A 312 2.20 16.73 -26.25
N THR A 313 1.12 16.16 -26.81
CA THR A 313 0.40 16.77 -27.93
C THR A 313 -0.37 18.00 -27.49
N ALA A 314 -0.99 17.94 -26.29
CA ALA A 314 -1.81 19.03 -25.76
C ALA A 314 -0.98 20.20 -25.21
N ASN A 315 0.24 19.93 -24.71
CA ASN A 315 1.11 20.94 -24.12
C ASN A 315 2.53 20.90 -24.72
N PRO A 316 2.81 21.70 -25.75
CA PRO A 316 4.12 21.75 -26.41
C PRO A 316 5.29 22.07 -25.48
N ASN A 317 5.04 22.70 -24.32
CA ASN A 317 6.08 23.00 -23.33
C ASN A 317 6.65 21.74 -22.65
N LEU A 318 5.98 20.58 -22.75
CA LEU A 318 6.45 19.30 -22.22
C LEU A 318 7.39 18.57 -23.19
N TYR A 319 7.56 19.07 -24.43
CA TYR A 319 8.32 18.40 -25.49
C TYR A 319 9.80 18.19 -25.15
N LEU A 320 10.37 19.05 -24.30
CA LEU A 320 11.78 18.98 -23.87
C LEU A 320 12.05 17.84 -22.87
N SER A 321 11.04 17.29 -22.23
CA SER A 321 11.24 16.24 -21.22
C SER A 321 11.48 14.85 -21.84
N LEU A 322 11.12 14.63 -23.09
CA LEU A 322 11.32 13.34 -23.80
C LEU A 322 12.74 13.13 -24.32
N ILE A 323 13.53 14.18 -24.48
CA ILE A 323 14.89 14.09 -25.02
C ILE A 323 15.90 13.64 -23.95
N HIS A 324 15.48 13.62 -22.68
CA HIS A 324 16.33 13.34 -21.53
C HIS A 324 15.95 12.07 -20.77
N ILE A 325 15.00 11.29 -21.28
CA ILE A 325 14.64 9.94 -20.87
C ILE A 325 15.11 8.95 -21.95
#